data_f75db40d84af2563cb0b42649b0e5a14
#
_entry.id   f75db40d84af2563cb0b42649b0e5a14
#
_cell.length_a   1.000
_cell.length_b   1.000
_cell.length_c   1.000
_cell.angle_alpha   90.00
_cell.angle_beta   90.00
_cell.angle_gamma   90.00
#
_symmetry.space_group_name_H-M   'P 1'
#
loop_
_entity.id
_entity.type
_entity.pdbx_description
1 polymer ?
#
loop_
_entity_poly.entity_id
_entity_poly.type
_entity_poly.pdbx_seq_one_letter_code
_entity_poly.pdbx_strand_id
1 'polypeptide(L)'
;MQRFNINWTAKTLCNQMKKGAVNFDNAVQRSLVWDDSKKSLLIHSMLYGFAIPAMYFTRDENGVYDSLDGKQRSNAICEYMNDEFCLTMDTPPVMDDDGNEEDFTGMSYSQLPEWAQDRIKDFSLTIYYYDGMTE
;
A
#
# COMPACT_ATOMS: atom_id res chain seq x y z
N MET A 1 -26.22 7.97 -2.93
CA MET A 1 -24.83 7.53 -2.75
C MET A 1 -24.71 6.06 -3.09
N GLN A 2 -23.71 5.69 -3.83
CA GLN A 2 -23.56 4.34 -4.32
C GLN A 2 -22.12 3.89 -4.08
N ARG A 3 -21.96 2.62 -3.66
CA ARG A 3 -20.65 2.03 -3.40
C ARG A 3 -20.20 1.24 -4.62
N PHE A 4 -18.96 1.45 -4.99
CA PHE A 4 -18.30 0.73 -6.09
C PHE A 4 -17.07 -0.02 -5.55
N ASN A 5 -16.69 -1.03 -6.27
CA ASN A 5 -15.52 -1.85 -5.94
C ASN A 5 -14.58 -1.86 -7.13
N ILE A 6 -13.33 -1.56 -6.89
CA ILE A 6 -12.27 -1.77 -7.88
C ILE A 6 -11.09 -2.47 -7.23
N ASN A 7 -10.30 -3.12 -8.04
CA ASN A 7 -9.06 -3.73 -7.59
C ASN A 7 -7.91 -3.07 -8.31
N TRP A 8 -7.03 -2.46 -7.54
CA TRP A 8 -5.80 -1.87 -8.06
C TRP A 8 -4.62 -2.69 -7.58
N THR A 9 -3.62 -2.88 -8.45
CA THR A 9 -2.33 -3.35 -7.97
C THR A 9 -1.67 -2.25 -7.15
N ALA A 10 -0.70 -2.64 -6.32
CA ALA A 10 0.08 -1.64 -5.58
C ALA A 10 0.74 -0.64 -6.52
N LYS A 11 1.22 -1.12 -7.68
CA LYS A 11 1.79 -0.25 -8.70
C LYS A 11 0.78 0.80 -9.18
N THR A 12 -0.45 0.38 -9.44
CA THR A 12 -1.49 1.30 -9.89
C THR A 12 -1.81 2.33 -8.82
N LEU A 13 -1.94 1.90 -7.56
CA LEU A 13 -2.19 2.83 -6.46
C LEU A 13 -1.11 3.90 -6.41
N CYS A 14 0.16 3.49 -6.48
CA CYS A 14 1.27 4.44 -6.41
C CYS A 14 1.28 5.40 -7.60
N ASN A 15 0.95 4.91 -8.79
CA ASN A 15 0.85 5.76 -9.97
C ASN A 15 -0.28 6.79 -9.83
N GLN A 16 -1.41 6.39 -9.27
CA GLN A 16 -2.52 7.31 -9.04
C GLN A 16 -2.17 8.38 -8.02
N MET A 17 -1.41 8.01 -6.99
CA MET A 17 -0.93 8.98 -6.01
C MET A 17 0.02 9.99 -6.64
N LYS A 18 0.92 9.53 -7.51
CA LYS A 18 1.87 10.42 -8.19
C LYS A 18 1.17 11.40 -9.12
N LYS A 19 0.07 11.00 -9.72
CA LYS A 19 -0.71 11.86 -10.62
C LYS A 19 -1.58 12.85 -9.86
N GLY A 20 -1.68 12.72 -8.53
CA GLY A 20 -2.59 13.54 -7.75
C GLY A 20 -4.03 13.09 -7.82
N ALA A 21 -4.29 11.89 -8.35
CA ALA A 21 -5.65 11.37 -8.46
C ALA A 21 -6.16 10.80 -7.14
N VAL A 22 -5.27 10.56 -6.18
CA VAL A 22 -5.64 10.11 -4.84
C VAL A 22 -5.08 11.09 -3.84
N ASN A 23 -5.94 11.64 -3.01
CA ASN A 23 -5.58 12.64 -2.02
C ASN A 23 -5.55 12.02 -0.63
N PHE A 24 -4.41 12.11 0.04
CA PHE A 24 -4.25 11.62 1.40
C PHE A 24 -4.00 12.75 2.41
N ASP A 25 -4.07 13.98 1.98
CA ASP A 25 -3.83 15.11 2.84
C ASP A 25 -5.07 15.43 3.65
N ASN A 26 -5.40 14.51 4.55
CA ASN A 26 -6.59 14.60 5.38
C ASN A 26 -6.17 14.89 6.82
N ALA A 27 -6.55 16.05 7.33
CA ALA A 27 -6.18 16.48 8.65
C ALA A 27 -6.65 15.54 9.76
N VAL A 28 -7.74 14.83 9.54
CA VAL A 28 -8.32 13.96 10.56
C VAL A 28 -7.39 12.80 10.93
N GLN A 29 -6.54 12.38 10.01
CA GLN A 29 -5.72 11.19 10.20
C GLN A 29 -4.27 11.47 10.54
N ARG A 30 -3.92 12.72 10.80
CA ARG A 30 -2.51 13.08 11.05
C ARG A 30 -1.95 12.55 12.35
N SER A 31 -2.78 12.28 13.32
CA SER A 31 -2.30 11.88 14.64
C SER A 31 -1.76 10.47 14.70
N LEU A 32 -2.00 9.66 13.66
CA LEU A 32 -1.62 8.25 13.64
C LEU A 32 -0.63 7.99 12.51
N VAL A 33 0.65 8.23 12.79
CA VAL A 33 1.71 7.95 11.83
C VAL A 33 2.35 6.62 12.20
N TRP A 34 2.38 5.69 11.26
CA TRP A 34 3.02 4.41 11.48
C TRP A 34 4.54 4.56 11.52
N ASP A 35 5.17 3.83 12.43
CA ASP A 35 6.62 3.74 12.42
C ASP A 35 7.08 2.73 11.36
N ASP A 36 8.39 2.67 11.14
CA ASP A 36 8.94 1.83 10.09
C ASP A 36 8.72 0.34 10.36
N SER A 37 8.67 -0.07 11.61
CA SER A 37 8.41 -1.46 11.97
C SER A 37 7.01 -1.88 11.50
N LYS A 38 6.01 -1.05 11.76
CA LYS A 38 4.64 -1.36 11.34
C LYS A 38 4.49 -1.34 9.82
N LYS A 39 5.14 -0.39 9.15
CA LYS A 39 5.17 -0.34 7.69
C LYS A 39 5.82 -1.59 7.12
N SER A 40 6.92 -2.03 7.72
CA SER A 40 7.64 -3.22 7.27
C SER A 40 6.80 -4.48 7.40
N LEU A 41 6.00 -4.59 8.47
CA LEU A 41 5.12 -5.75 8.63
C LEU A 41 4.03 -5.79 7.56
N LEU A 42 3.54 -4.64 7.13
CA LEU A 42 2.60 -4.58 6.02
C LEU A 42 3.25 -5.10 4.73
N ILE A 43 4.45 -4.64 4.42
CA ILE A 43 5.17 -5.08 3.23
C ILE A 43 5.42 -6.59 3.31
N HIS A 44 5.79 -7.09 4.48
CA HIS A 44 5.97 -8.52 4.70
C HIS A 44 4.69 -9.31 4.40
N SER A 45 3.55 -8.79 4.83
CA SER A 45 2.26 -9.44 4.55
C SER A 45 2.00 -9.54 3.05
N MET A 46 2.34 -8.50 2.31
CA MET A 46 2.20 -8.52 0.85
C MET A 46 3.14 -9.54 0.22
N LEU A 47 4.37 -9.62 0.71
CA LEU A 47 5.34 -10.61 0.20
C LEU A 47 4.88 -12.03 0.45
N TYR A 48 4.21 -12.28 1.58
CA TYR A 48 3.67 -13.61 1.88
C TYR A 48 2.34 -13.89 1.20
N GLY A 49 1.70 -12.87 0.64
CA GLY A 49 0.39 -13.04 0.01
C GLY A 49 -0.76 -13.06 0.98
N PHE A 50 -0.55 -12.58 2.21
CA PHE A 50 -1.64 -12.47 3.19
C PHE A 50 -2.59 -11.36 2.75
N ALA A 51 -3.90 -11.60 2.98
CA ALA A 51 -4.88 -10.57 2.71
C ALA A 51 -4.66 -9.37 3.63
N ILE A 52 -4.78 -8.17 3.05
CA ILE A 52 -4.76 -6.95 3.85
C ILE A 52 -6.14 -6.30 3.77
N PRO A 53 -6.51 -5.49 4.78
CA PRO A 53 -7.86 -4.89 4.79
C PRO A 53 -8.11 -4.04 3.56
N ALA A 54 -9.36 -4.03 3.13
CA ALA A 54 -9.79 -3.17 2.02
C ALA A 54 -9.61 -1.70 2.38
N MET A 55 -9.45 -0.88 1.36
CA MET A 55 -9.34 0.56 1.51
C MET A 55 -10.64 1.21 1.07
N TYR A 56 -10.96 2.34 1.68
CA TYR A 56 -12.22 3.04 1.43
C TYR A 56 -11.94 4.48 1.04
N PHE A 57 -12.49 4.89 -0.10
CA PHE A 57 -12.33 6.25 -0.62
C PHE A 57 -13.67 6.86 -0.95
N THR A 58 -13.72 8.18 -1.02
CA THR A 58 -14.76 8.90 -1.76
C THR A 58 -14.17 9.36 -3.08
N ARG A 59 -15.00 9.52 -4.11
CA ARG A 59 -14.55 10.05 -5.39
C ARG A 59 -15.40 11.29 -5.71
N ASP A 60 -14.74 12.40 -6.01
CA ASP A 60 -15.45 13.62 -6.34
C ASP A 60 -15.83 13.66 -7.83
N GLU A 61 -16.49 14.74 -8.24
CA GLU A 61 -16.97 14.88 -9.60
C GLU A 61 -15.83 15.01 -10.62
N ASN A 62 -14.64 15.33 -10.18
CA ASN A 62 -13.45 15.40 -11.02
C ASN A 62 -12.69 14.08 -11.11
N GLY A 63 -13.20 13.05 -10.46
CA GLY A 63 -12.55 11.74 -10.45
C GLY A 63 -11.41 11.62 -9.46
N VAL A 64 -11.28 12.55 -8.52
CA VAL A 64 -10.23 12.50 -7.50
C VAL A 64 -10.73 11.72 -6.30
N TYR A 65 -9.89 10.81 -5.81
CA TYR A 65 -10.21 9.96 -4.65
C TYR A 65 -9.66 10.59 -3.37
N ASP A 66 -10.49 10.64 -2.35
CA ASP A 66 -10.09 11.05 -1.00
C ASP A 66 -10.18 9.85 -0.07
N SER A 67 -9.18 9.68 0.78
CA SER A 67 -9.12 8.52 1.67
C SER A 67 -10.08 8.68 2.85
N LEU A 68 -10.95 7.70 3.01
CA LEU A 68 -11.74 7.54 4.23
C LEU A 68 -11.01 6.61 5.20
N ASP A 69 -10.43 5.54 4.66
CA ASP A 69 -9.68 4.56 5.44
C ASP A 69 -8.63 3.92 4.54
N GLY A 70 -7.44 3.75 5.06
CA GLY A 70 -6.34 3.13 4.33
C GLY A 70 -5.18 4.07 4.03
N LYS A 71 -5.20 5.28 4.59
CA LYS A 71 -4.13 6.26 4.35
C LYS A 71 -2.76 5.72 4.76
N GLN A 72 -2.67 5.14 5.97
CA GLN A 72 -1.39 4.65 6.47
C GLN A 72 -0.87 3.50 5.62
N ARG A 73 -1.76 2.58 5.23
CA ARG A 73 -1.38 1.46 4.37
C ARG A 73 -0.92 1.94 3.00
N SER A 74 -1.67 2.85 2.41
CA SER A 74 -1.33 3.39 1.08
C SER A 74 0.01 4.11 1.11
N ASN A 75 0.25 4.92 2.13
CA ASN A 75 1.51 5.64 2.26
C ASN A 75 2.67 4.66 2.44
N ALA A 76 2.50 3.64 3.29
CA ALA A 76 3.57 2.67 3.53
C ALA A 76 3.96 1.94 2.25
N ILE A 77 2.97 1.50 1.48
CA ILE A 77 3.21 0.79 0.22
C ILE A 77 3.99 1.68 -0.75
N CYS A 78 3.54 2.91 -0.92
CA CYS A 78 4.14 3.80 -1.91
C CYS A 78 5.50 4.32 -1.45
N GLU A 79 5.67 4.59 -0.16
CA GLU A 79 6.98 4.97 0.37
C GLU A 79 7.99 3.85 0.15
N TYR A 80 7.61 2.61 0.42
CA TYR A 80 8.53 1.50 0.21
C TYR A 80 8.89 1.34 -1.27
N MET A 81 7.90 1.39 -2.15
CA MET A 81 8.15 1.25 -3.59
C MET A 81 8.98 2.40 -4.17
N ASN A 82 9.02 3.53 -3.48
CA ASN A 82 9.86 4.67 -3.84
C ASN A 82 11.20 4.69 -3.11
N ASP A 83 11.58 3.60 -2.44
CA ASP A 83 12.83 3.46 -1.71
C ASP A 83 12.99 4.45 -0.56
N GLU A 84 11.88 4.85 0.07
CA GLU A 84 11.93 5.85 1.13
C GLU A 84 12.21 5.26 2.50
N PHE A 85 12.14 3.93 2.65
CA PHE A 85 12.59 3.27 3.88
C PHE A 85 13.02 1.84 3.54
N CYS A 86 13.71 1.22 4.50
CA CYS A 86 14.15 -0.17 4.40
C CYS A 86 13.39 -1.01 5.40
N LEU A 87 13.26 -2.31 5.13
CA LEU A 87 12.61 -3.23 6.06
C LEU A 87 13.41 -3.27 7.36
N THR A 88 12.70 -3.17 8.48
CA THR A 88 13.33 -3.13 9.80
C THR A 88 13.83 -4.52 10.21
N MET A 89 14.69 -4.54 11.23
CA MET A 89 15.34 -5.78 11.66
C MET A 89 14.37 -6.80 12.26
N ASP A 90 13.19 -6.35 12.69
CA ASP A 90 12.17 -7.26 13.22
C ASP A 90 11.25 -7.82 12.14
N THR A 91 11.54 -7.57 10.87
CA THR A 91 10.77 -8.13 9.75
C THR A 91 11.09 -9.62 9.64
N PRO A 92 10.08 -10.51 9.69
CA PRO A 92 10.35 -11.93 9.55
C PRO A 92 10.83 -12.30 8.14
N PRO A 93 11.48 -13.46 7.98
CA PRO A 93 11.89 -13.92 6.66
C PRO A 93 10.68 -14.18 5.75
N VAL A 94 10.95 -14.26 4.46
CA VAL A 94 9.95 -14.53 3.43
C VAL A 94 10.36 -15.79 2.68
N MET A 95 9.41 -16.65 2.36
CA MET A 95 9.68 -17.83 1.56
C MET A 95 9.51 -17.51 0.08
N ASP A 96 10.47 -17.96 -0.73
CA ASP A 96 10.34 -17.88 -2.18
C ASP A 96 9.44 -19.02 -2.70
N ASP A 97 9.30 -19.10 -4.02
CA ASP A 97 8.42 -20.09 -4.64
C ASP A 97 8.96 -21.53 -4.50
N ASP A 98 10.25 -21.66 -4.23
CA ASP A 98 10.89 -22.96 -4.05
C ASP A 98 10.95 -23.42 -2.61
N GLY A 99 10.38 -22.63 -1.69
CA GLY A 99 10.34 -22.96 -0.27
C GLY A 99 11.58 -22.56 0.50
N ASN A 100 12.46 -21.75 -0.09
CA ASN A 100 13.65 -21.24 0.59
C ASN A 100 13.32 -19.96 1.34
N GLU A 101 13.84 -19.82 2.54
CA GLU A 101 13.67 -18.62 3.33
C GLU A 101 14.68 -17.56 2.89
N GLU A 102 14.19 -16.32 2.75
CA GLU A 102 15.02 -15.18 2.42
C GLU A 102 14.81 -14.10 3.47
N ASP A 103 15.92 -13.53 3.91
CA ASP A 103 15.91 -12.46 4.91
C ASP A 103 16.09 -11.13 4.17
N PHE A 104 15.07 -10.28 4.19
CA PHE A 104 15.10 -9.00 3.50
C PHE A 104 15.27 -7.81 4.44
N THR A 105 15.64 -8.06 5.71
CA THR A 105 15.86 -6.96 6.64
C THR A 105 16.93 -6.02 6.12
N GLY A 106 16.70 -4.73 6.29
CA GLY A 106 17.62 -3.71 5.82
C GLY A 106 17.56 -3.40 4.33
N MET A 107 16.69 -4.05 3.58
CA MET A 107 16.58 -3.83 2.14
C MET A 107 15.48 -2.86 1.80
N SER A 108 15.77 -1.96 0.86
CA SER A 108 14.76 -1.15 0.20
C SER A 108 14.15 -1.95 -0.95
N TYR A 109 13.09 -1.40 -1.55
CA TYR A 109 12.39 -2.08 -2.65
C TYR A 109 13.34 -2.41 -3.81
N SER A 110 14.17 -1.45 -4.21
CA SER A 110 15.08 -1.65 -5.33
C SER A 110 16.13 -2.72 -5.07
N GLN A 111 16.41 -3.02 -3.82
CA GLN A 111 17.40 -4.02 -3.44
C GLN A 111 16.83 -5.44 -3.41
N LEU A 112 15.50 -5.58 -3.44
CA LEU A 112 14.87 -6.88 -3.43
C LEU A 112 15.11 -7.60 -4.76
N PRO A 113 15.14 -8.95 -4.74
CA PRO A 113 15.16 -9.69 -6.00
C PRO A 113 13.85 -9.44 -6.78
N GLU A 114 13.92 -9.65 -8.08
CA GLU A 114 12.81 -9.33 -8.96
C GLU A 114 11.50 -10.02 -8.54
N TRP A 115 11.59 -11.29 -8.13
CA TRP A 115 10.37 -12.02 -7.73
C TRP A 115 9.68 -11.37 -6.52
N ALA A 116 10.47 -10.83 -5.60
CA ALA A 116 9.91 -10.16 -4.44
C ALA A 116 9.32 -8.81 -4.81
N GLN A 117 10.01 -8.06 -5.67
CA GLN A 117 9.47 -6.80 -6.18
C GLN A 117 8.14 -7.04 -6.88
N ASP A 118 8.04 -8.11 -7.69
CA ASP A 118 6.82 -8.43 -8.41
C ASP A 118 5.67 -8.76 -7.46
N ARG A 119 5.95 -9.47 -6.38
CA ARG A 119 4.92 -9.77 -5.39
C ARG A 119 4.33 -8.52 -4.76
N ILE A 120 5.14 -7.49 -4.58
CA ILE A 120 4.67 -6.23 -4.02
C ILE A 120 3.93 -5.42 -5.07
N LYS A 121 4.55 -5.17 -6.22
CA LYS A 121 3.97 -4.25 -7.21
C LYS A 121 2.67 -4.80 -7.81
N ASP A 122 2.57 -6.12 -7.93
CA ASP A 122 1.41 -6.77 -8.53
C ASP A 122 0.38 -7.22 -7.49
N PHE A 123 0.61 -6.92 -6.22
CA PHE A 123 -0.33 -7.27 -5.16
C PHE A 123 -1.67 -6.57 -5.41
N SER A 124 -2.76 -7.33 -5.40
CA SER A 124 -4.08 -6.79 -5.67
C SER A 124 -4.68 -6.19 -4.40
N LEU A 125 -5.04 -4.91 -4.48
CA LEU A 125 -5.64 -4.16 -3.38
C LEU A 125 -7.13 -4.02 -3.67
N THR A 126 -7.97 -4.36 -2.70
CA THR A 126 -9.40 -4.17 -2.81
C THR A 126 -9.74 -2.75 -2.35
N ILE A 127 -10.42 -2.00 -3.22
CA ILE A 127 -10.75 -0.61 -2.95
C ILE A 127 -12.25 -0.44 -3.15
N TYR A 128 -12.91 0.08 -2.12
CA TYR A 128 -14.29 0.50 -2.21
C TYR A 128 -14.32 2.03 -2.26
N TYR A 129 -15.12 2.58 -3.16
CA TYR A 129 -15.29 4.03 -3.18
C TYR A 129 -16.77 4.39 -3.29
N TYR A 130 -17.07 5.55 -2.78
CA TYR A 130 -18.41 6.11 -2.80
C TYR A 130 -18.41 7.31 -3.72
N ASP A 131 -19.27 7.26 -4.73
CA ASP A 131 -19.34 8.28 -5.75
C ASP A 131 -20.42 9.28 -5.37
N GLY A 132 -20.17 10.56 -5.72
CA GLY A 132 -21.16 11.60 -5.51
C GLY A 132 -21.29 12.08 -4.08
N MET A 133 -20.38 11.77 -3.19
CA MET A 133 -20.36 12.32 -1.84
C MET A 133 -19.78 13.74 -1.91
N THR A 134 -20.61 14.71 -1.61
CA THR A 134 -20.18 16.09 -1.49
C THR A 134 -20.32 16.51 -0.05
N GLU A 135 -19.34 17.05 0.45
CA GLU A 135 -19.31 17.56 1.75
C GLU A 135 -19.87 17.06 2.73
#